data_ae90440f9be7a7549990ce3ab3244f0f
#
_entry.id   ae90440f9be7a7549990ce3ab3244f0f
#
_cell.length_a   1.000
_cell.length_b   1.000
_cell.length_c   1.000
_cell.angle_alpha   90.00
_cell.angle_beta   90.00
_cell.angle_gamma   90.00
#
_symmetry.space_group_name_H-M   'P 1'
#
loop_
_entity.id
_entity.type
_entity.pdbx_description
1 polymer ?
#
loop_
_entity_poly.entity_id
_entity_poly.type
_entity_poly.pdbx_seq_one_letter_code
_entity_poly.pdbx_strand_id
1 'polypeptide(L)'
;MPNLWLFLLTSVAITLAPGPDNMQVIARGIAQGRRAGLAAAAGFTFGCLFHTTIAAVGLAAVLRSSPWAFEAIKLAGAAYLIWIGIKALRARGAMALSNDATPQPLSAVFRQSVFANMLNPKVTLFFLVFLPQFVSADAAHPGWQMLLLGLVFMGQTIVVFSAYGWFAGVLGTWLKRRPGAGRWLDRVAGAIFIGLGLRVALQG
;
A
#
# COMPACT_ATOMS: atom_id res chain seq x y z
N MET A 1 10.95 -17.00 10.34
CA MET A 1 10.51 -15.69 9.81
C MET A 1 11.00 -14.62 10.77
N PRO A 2 11.83 -13.69 10.34
CA PRO A 2 12.28 -12.60 11.18
C PRO A 2 11.11 -11.65 11.43
N ASN A 3 10.77 -11.49 12.70
CA ASN A 3 9.86 -10.49 13.28
C ASN A 3 8.53 -10.17 12.54
N LEU A 4 7.58 -11.11 12.57
CA LEU A 4 6.24 -10.93 11.98
C LEU A 4 5.50 -9.69 12.53
N TRP A 5 5.72 -9.34 13.81
CA TRP A 5 5.13 -8.15 14.42
C TRP A 5 5.59 -6.86 13.75
N LEU A 6 6.88 -6.77 13.47
CA LEU A 6 7.43 -5.62 12.77
C LEU A 6 6.90 -5.52 11.34
N PHE A 7 6.76 -6.67 10.65
CA PHE A 7 6.11 -6.73 9.34
C PHE A 7 4.67 -6.21 9.41
N LEU A 8 3.87 -6.69 10.35
CA LEU A 8 2.48 -6.26 10.53
C LEU A 8 2.38 -4.75 10.83
N LEU A 9 3.17 -4.26 11.79
CA LEU A 9 3.19 -2.83 12.13
C LEU A 9 3.51 -1.96 10.92
N THR A 10 4.52 -2.35 10.14
CA THR A 10 4.93 -1.59 8.96
C THR A 10 3.90 -1.71 7.83
N SER A 11 3.34 -2.89 7.62
CA SER A 11 2.28 -3.12 6.64
C SER A 11 1.04 -2.28 6.95
N VAL A 12 0.60 -2.25 8.21
CA VAL A 12 -0.51 -1.42 8.65
C VAL A 12 -0.19 0.07 8.49
N ALA A 13 1.01 0.51 8.87
CA ALA A 13 1.43 1.90 8.72
C ALA A 13 1.40 2.35 7.26
N ILE A 14 1.90 1.52 6.33
CA ILE A 14 1.87 1.79 4.88
C ILE A 14 0.42 1.78 4.36
N THR A 15 -0.41 0.86 4.81
CA THR A 15 -1.81 0.78 4.37
C THR A 15 -2.62 1.97 4.88
N LEU A 16 -2.37 2.43 6.09
CA LEU A 16 -2.99 3.65 6.65
C LEU A 16 -2.45 4.93 6.01
N ALA A 17 -1.21 4.93 5.56
CA ALA A 17 -0.61 6.09 4.91
C ALA A 17 -1.46 6.52 3.69
N PRO A 18 -1.91 7.78 3.62
CA PRO A 18 -2.76 8.24 2.55
C PRO A 18 -2.11 8.02 1.19
N GLY A 19 -2.94 7.62 0.24
CA GLY A 19 -2.52 7.31 -1.12
C GLY A 19 -3.73 7.15 -2.04
N PRO A 20 -3.48 6.93 -3.34
CA PRO A 20 -4.57 6.83 -4.33
C PRO A 20 -5.62 5.78 -3.94
N ASP A 21 -5.19 4.61 -3.45
CA ASP A 21 -6.08 3.50 -3.07
C ASP A 21 -7.02 3.90 -1.93
N ASN A 22 -6.46 4.46 -0.84
CA ASN A 22 -7.23 4.92 0.32
C ASN A 22 -8.27 5.95 -0.10
N MET A 23 -7.85 6.92 -0.93
CA MET A 23 -8.72 7.99 -1.40
C MET A 23 -9.84 7.46 -2.29
N GLN A 24 -9.55 6.48 -3.14
CA GLN A 24 -10.56 5.87 -4.00
C GLN A 24 -11.59 5.06 -3.19
N VAL A 25 -11.16 4.30 -2.17
CA VAL A 25 -12.10 3.59 -1.27
C VAL A 25 -13.03 4.58 -0.58
N ILE A 26 -12.48 5.66 -0.01
CA ILE A 26 -13.25 6.69 0.69
C ILE A 26 -14.19 7.42 -0.30
N ALA A 27 -13.68 7.83 -1.47
CA ALA A 27 -14.48 8.54 -2.48
C ALA A 27 -15.65 7.67 -2.98
N ARG A 28 -15.42 6.39 -3.25
CA ARG A 28 -16.49 5.46 -3.64
C ARG A 28 -17.52 5.27 -2.52
N GLY A 29 -17.05 5.16 -1.28
CA GLY A 29 -17.93 5.05 -0.11
C GLY A 29 -18.77 6.31 0.13
N ILE A 30 -18.24 7.50 -0.14
CA ILE A 30 -18.99 8.77 -0.05
C ILE A 30 -20.00 8.88 -1.20
N ALA A 31 -19.57 8.62 -2.44
CA ALA A 31 -20.39 8.87 -3.63
C ALA A 31 -21.49 7.83 -3.84
N GLN A 32 -21.25 6.55 -3.51
CA GLN A 32 -22.16 5.44 -3.79
C GLN A 32 -22.53 4.61 -2.55
N GLY A 33 -22.11 5.05 -1.35
CA GLY A 33 -22.39 4.37 -0.09
C GLY A 33 -21.47 3.20 0.23
N ARG A 34 -21.68 2.61 1.41
CA ARG A 34 -20.82 1.60 2.02
C ARG A 34 -20.53 0.40 1.12
N ARG A 35 -21.52 -0.07 0.34
CA ARG A 35 -21.35 -1.23 -0.55
C ARG A 35 -20.30 -0.97 -1.63
N ALA A 36 -20.27 0.22 -2.19
CA ALA A 36 -19.26 0.60 -3.19
C ALA A 36 -17.87 0.78 -2.56
N GLY A 37 -17.79 1.37 -1.35
CA GLY A 37 -16.55 1.42 -0.58
C GLY A 37 -15.98 0.05 -0.27
N LEU A 38 -16.83 -0.91 0.14
CA LEU A 38 -16.43 -2.30 0.40
C LEU A 38 -16.03 -3.04 -0.88
N ALA A 39 -16.73 -2.81 -2.00
CA ALA A 39 -16.35 -3.37 -3.30
C ALA A 39 -14.97 -2.86 -3.75
N ALA A 40 -14.69 -1.57 -3.54
CA ALA A 40 -13.36 -1.00 -3.80
C ALA A 40 -12.31 -1.62 -2.87
N ALA A 41 -12.57 -1.73 -1.57
CA ALA A 41 -11.68 -2.36 -0.59
C ALA A 41 -11.32 -3.80 -0.99
N ALA A 42 -12.31 -4.60 -1.38
CA ALA A 42 -12.10 -5.95 -1.87
C ALA A 42 -11.27 -5.98 -3.15
N GLY A 43 -11.54 -5.06 -4.10
CA GLY A 43 -10.78 -4.95 -5.34
C GLY A 43 -9.30 -4.61 -5.10
N PHE A 44 -9.01 -3.61 -4.28
CA PHE A 44 -7.63 -3.24 -3.91
C PHE A 44 -6.90 -4.40 -3.20
N THR A 45 -7.59 -5.09 -2.29
CA THR A 45 -7.01 -6.26 -1.62
C THR A 45 -6.72 -7.38 -2.61
N PHE A 46 -7.64 -7.66 -3.54
CA PHE A 46 -7.44 -8.68 -4.57
C PHE A 46 -6.29 -8.33 -5.52
N GLY A 47 -6.12 -7.03 -5.86
CA GLY A 47 -4.98 -6.54 -6.65
C GLY A 47 -3.62 -6.85 -6.02
N CYS A 48 -3.53 -6.96 -4.69
CA CYS A 48 -2.29 -7.35 -4.00
C CYS A 48 -1.83 -8.77 -4.35
N LEU A 49 -2.71 -9.66 -4.86
CA LEU A 49 -2.29 -10.97 -5.37
C LEU A 49 -1.28 -10.86 -6.51
N PHE A 50 -1.45 -9.88 -7.40
CA PHE A 50 -0.51 -9.62 -8.47
C PHE A 50 0.89 -9.35 -7.91
N HIS A 51 1.01 -8.42 -6.97
CA HIS A 51 2.28 -8.08 -6.34
C HIS A 51 2.85 -9.24 -5.52
N THR A 52 2.01 -9.99 -4.82
CA THR A 52 2.39 -11.18 -4.06
C THR A 52 2.98 -12.24 -4.99
N THR A 53 2.34 -12.48 -6.13
CA THR A 53 2.80 -13.47 -7.12
C THR A 53 4.14 -13.05 -7.73
N ILE A 54 4.28 -11.78 -8.13
CA ILE A 54 5.55 -11.26 -8.67
C ILE A 54 6.66 -11.38 -7.63
N ALA A 55 6.40 -11.05 -6.38
CA ALA A 55 7.40 -11.19 -5.32
C ALA A 55 7.78 -12.65 -5.09
N ALA A 56 6.79 -13.54 -4.96
CA ALA A 56 7.02 -14.95 -4.66
C ALA A 56 7.74 -15.73 -5.77
N VAL A 57 7.50 -15.36 -7.03
CA VAL A 57 8.10 -16.04 -8.20
C VAL A 57 9.28 -15.27 -8.75
N GLY A 58 9.08 -13.99 -9.07
CA GLY A 58 10.08 -13.17 -9.76
C GLY A 58 11.20 -12.72 -8.83
N LEU A 59 10.86 -12.05 -7.73
CA LEU A 59 11.86 -11.50 -6.82
C LEU A 59 12.60 -12.60 -6.06
N ALA A 60 11.93 -13.70 -5.70
CA ALA A 60 12.60 -14.85 -5.11
C ALA A 60 13.62 -15.48 -6.07
N ALA A 61 13.37 -15.48 -7.37
CA ALA A 61 14.34 -15.93 -8.38
C ALA A 61 15.55 -14.98 -8.47
N VAL A 62 15.30 -13.65 -8.46
CA VAL A 62 16.38 -12.65 -8.46
C VAL A 62 17.27 -12.78 -7.22
N LEU A 63 16.68 -12.93 -6.04
CA LEU A 63 17.39 -13.15 -4.77
C LEU A 63 18.36 -14.34 -4.84
N ARG A 64 17.94 -15.43 -5.51
CA ARG A 64 18.74 -16.65 -5.63
C ARG A 64 19.81 -16.58 -6.71
N SER A 65 19.57 -15.84 -7.80
CA SER A 65 20.45 -15.80 -8.97
C SER A 65 21.46 -14.66 -8.97
N SER A 66 21.15 -13.53 -8.34
CA SER A 66 22.00 -12.34 -8.38
C SER A 66 21.84 -11.44 -7.15
N PRO A 67 22.68 -11.64 -6.12
CA PRO A 67 22.69 -10.75 -4.95
C PRO A 67 22.86 -9.28 -5.31
N TRP A 68 23.69 -9.00 -6.34
CA TRP A 68 23.91 -7.62 -6.81
C TRP A 68 22.66 -7.01 -7.45
N ALA A 69 21.91 -7.76 -8.25
CA ALA A 69 20.65 -7.29 -8.84
C ALA A 69 19.61 -7.03 -7.76
N PHE A 70 19.57 -7.86 -6.73
CA PHE A 70 18.70 -7.63 -5.57
C PHE A 70 19.06 -6.35 -4.83
N GLU A 71 20.37 -6.12 -4.57
CA GLU A 71 20.84 -4.91 -3.90
C GLU A 71 20.53 -3.65 -4.73
N ALA A 72 20.66 -3.70 -6.04
CA ALA A 72 20.28 -2.60 -6.93
C ALA A 72 18.77 -2.29 -6.85
N ILE A 73 17.91 -3.31 -6.84
CA ILE A 73 16.46 -3.15 -6.67
C ILE A 73 16.15 -2.53 -5.30
N LYS A 74 16.81 -2.99 -4.25
CA LYS A 74 16.65 -2.49 -2.87
C LYS A 74 16.99 -1.01 -2.79
N LEU A 75 18.16 -0.59 -3.30
CA LEU A 75 18.60 0.81 -3.26
C LEU A 75 17.72 1.73 -4.14
N ALA A 76 17.37 1.30 -5.35
CA ALA A 76 16.47 2.04 -6.21
C ALA A 76 15.08 2.26 -5.56
N GLY A 77 14.56 1.22 -4.92
CA GLY A 77 13.30 1.31 -4.20
C GLY A 77 13.37 2.17 -2.93
N ALA A 78 14.48 2.09 -2.19
CA ALA A 78 14.72 2.97 -1.04
C ALA A 78 14.75 4.44 -1.46
N ALA A 79 15.49 4.77 -2.54
CA ALA A 79 15.53 6.12 -3.10
C ALA A 79 14.16 6.62 -3.53
N TYR A 80 13.36 5.75 -4.15
CA TYR A 80 12.00 6.10 -4.56
C TYR A 80 11.07 6.28 -3.34
N LEU A 81 11.17 5.46 -2.30
CA LEU A 81 10.40 5.66 -1.06
C LEU A 81 10.72 7.01 -0.42
N ILE A 82 11.99 7.39 -0.36
CA ILE A 82 12.42 8.71 0.11
C ILE A 82 11.81 9.82 -0.78
N TRP A 83 11.86 9.65 -2.10
CA TRP A 83 11.32 10.63 -3.04
C TRP A 83 9.80 10.82 -2.88
N ILE A 84 9.00 9.74 -2.80
CA ILE A 84 7.55 9.87 -2.56
C ILE A 84 7.26 10.44 -1.18
N GLY A 85 8.08 10.11 -0.18
CA GLY A 85 8.00 10.68 1.15
C GLY A 85 8.21 12.18 1.17
N ILE A 86 9.25 12.68 0.49
CA ILE A 86 9.50 14.12 0.32
C ILE A 86 8.33 14.78 -0.44
N LYS A 87 7.81 14.13 -1.46
CA LYS A 87 6.66 14.61 -2.23
C LYS A 87 5.41 14.74 -1.35
N ALA A 88 5.17 13.75 -0.48
CA ALA A 88 4.09 13.78 0.49
C ALA A 88 4.25 14.91 1.53
N LEU A 89 5.47 15.13 2.05
CA LEU A 89 5.74 16.25 2.97
C LEU A 89 5.47 17.62 2.33
N ARG A 90 5.70 17.75 1.03
CA ARG A 90 5.46 18.98 0.25
C ARG A 90 4.02 19.13 -0.24
N ALA A 91 3.20 18.09 -0.12
CA ALA A 91 1.80 18.14 -0.52
C ALA A 91 1.04 19.18 0.31
N ARG A 92 0.14 19.91 -0.36
CA ARG A 92 -0.63 21.01 0.27
C ARG A 92 -1.98 20.55 0.82
N GLY A 93 -2.13 19.26 1.11
CA GLY A 93 -3.40 18.70 1.58
C GLY A 93 -4.42 18.54 0.44
N ALA A 94 -3.93 18.32 -0.78
CA ALA A 94 -4.77 18.11 -1.96
C ALA A 94 -5.42 16.71 -1.96
N MET A 95 -5.99 16.30 -0.84
CA MET A 95 -6.94 15.21 -0.81
C MET A 95 -8.27 15.74 -1.38
N ALA A 96 -8.29 16.02 -2.70
CA ALA A 96 -9.51 16.33 -3.42
C ALA A 96 -10.38 15.05 -3.43
N LEU A 97 -11.26 14.97 -2.46
CA LEU A 97 -12.39 14.05 -2.54
C LEU A 97 -13.29 14.61 -3.65
N SER A 98 -13.08 14.17 -4.90
CA SER A 98 -14.02 14.48 -5.97
C SER A 98 -15.35 13.80 -5.65
N ASN A 99 -16.38 14.59 -5.44
CA ASN A 99 -17.75 14.09 -5.25
C ASN A 99 -18.38 13.59 -6.58
N ASP A 100 -17.66 13.74 -7.71
CA ASP A 100 -18.18 13.53 -9.07
C ASP A 100 -18.05 12.10 -9.57
N ALA A 101 -17.89 11.12 -8.68
CA ALA A 101 -17.89 9.73 -9.11
C ALA A 101 -19.30 9.32 -9.56
N THR A 102 -19.51 9.25 -10.86
CA THR A 102 -20.75 8.68 -11.44
C THR A 102 -20.99 7.28 -10.86
N PRO A 103 -22.26 6.98 -10.49
CA PRO A 103 -22.61 5.66 -10.00
C PRO A 103 -22.23 4.56 -11.00
N GLN A 104 -21.59 3.52 -10.52
CA GLN A 104 -21.14 2.37 -11.31
C GLN A 104 -21.61 1.06 -10.66
N PRO A 105 -21.80 -0.02 -11.43
CA PRO A 105 -22.02 -1.34 -10.88
C PRO A 105 -20.90 -1.75 -9.92
N LEU A 106 -21.22 -2.43 -8.82
CA LEU A 106 -20.21 -2.84 -7.83
C LEU A 106 -19.09 -3.70 -8.44
N SER A 107 -19.41 -4.52 -9.43
CA SER A 107 -18.42 -5.30 -10.19
C SER A 107 -17.45 -4.42 -10.98
N ALA A 108 -17.90 -3.29 -11.50
CA ALA A 108 -17.03 -2.32 -12.18
C ALA A 108 -16.12 -1.62 -11.19
N VAL A 109 -16.65 -1.20 -10.03
CA VAL A 109 -15.86 -0.62 -8.93
C VAL A 109 -14.78 -1.60 -8.47
N PHE A 110 -15.13 -2.87 -8.25
CA PHE A 110 -14.18 -3.91 -7.87
C PHE A 110 -13.06 -4.06 -8.90
N ARG A 111 -13.40 -4.28 -10.18
CA ARG A 111 -12.41 -4.45 -11.26
C ARG A 111 -11.50 -3.24 -11.40
N GLN A 112 -12.07 -2.03 -11.39
CA GLN A 112 -11.28 -0.80 -11.47
C GLN A 112 -10.28 -0.70 -10.31
N SER A 113 -10.69 -1.08 -9.10
CA SER A 113 -9.83 -1.07 -7.92
C SER A 113 -8.72 -2.12 -8.01
N VAL A 114 -9.00 -3.32 -8.58
CA VAL A 114 -7.97 -4.32 -8.87
C VAL A 114 -6.89 -3.74 -9.77
N PHE A 115 -7.26 -3.19 -10.93
CA PHE A 115 -6.30 -2.61 -11.86
C PHE A 115 -5.57 -1.40 -11.28
N ALA A 116 -6.27 -0.53 -10.55
CA ALA A 116 -5.65 0.62 -9.90
C ALA A 116 -4.59 0.18 -8.88
N ASN A 117 -4.84 -0.88 -8.10
CA ASN A 117 -3.85 -1.44 -7.17
C ASN A 117 -2.66 -2.04 -7.91
N MET A 118 -2.88 -2.84 -8.95
CA MET A 118 -1.81 -3.44 -9.76
C MET A 118 -0.85 -2.39 -10.33
N LEU A 119 -1.36 -1.21 -10.66
CA LEU A 119 -0.59 -0.08 -11.20
C LEU A 119 -0.09 0.88 -10.11
N ASN A 120 -0.41 0.62 -8.83
CA ASN A 120 -0.03 1.53 -7.75
C ASN A 120 1.46 1.39 -7.39
N PRO A 121 2.29 2.41 -7.67
CA PRO A 121 3.72 2.32 -7.41
C PRO A 121 4.05 2.19 -5.91
N LYS A 122 3.20 2.71 -5.03
CA LYS A 122 3.37 2.55 -3.58
C LYS A 122 3.33 1.09 -3.17
N VAL A 123 2.36 0.32 -3.69
CA VAL A 123 2.20 -1.11 -3.39
C VAL A 123 3.31 -1.92 -4.06
N THR A 124 3.58 -1.64 -5.34
CA THR A 124 4.69 -2.29 -6.07
C THR A 124 5.99 -2.21 -5.30
N LEU A 125 6.36 -1.03 -4.82
CA LEU A 125 7.62 -0.83 -4.09
C LEU A 125 7.63 -1.47 -2.72
N PHE A 126 6.50 -1.47 -2.02
CA PHE A 126 6.40 -2.22 -0.77
C PHE A 126 6.73 -3.69 -1.00
N PHE A 127 6.15 -4.31 -2.03
CA PHE A 127 6.39 -5.71 -2.34
C PHE A 127 7.80 -5.98 -2.87
N LEU A 128 8.36 -5.09 -3.69
CA LEU A 128 9.69 -5.30 -4.28
C LEU A 128 10.83 -5.03 -3.29
N VAL A 129 10.67 -4.03 -2.43
CA VAL A 129 11.77 -3.51 -1.62
C VAL A 129 11.66 -3.91 -0.17
N PHE A 130 10.46 -3.83 0.37
CA PHE A 130 10.25 -3.98 1.80
C PHE A 130 9.93 -5.41 2.21
N LEU A 131 9.04 -6.10 1.48
CA LEU A 131 8.62 -7.46 1.81
C LEU A 131 9.81 -8.45 1.90
N PRO A 132 10.82 -8.42 0.99
CA PRO A 132 11.95 -9.35 1.07
C PRO A 132 12.78 -9.22 2.34
N GLN A 133 12.81 -8.06 2.99
CA GLN A 133 13.57 -7.86 4.23
C GLN A 133 13.04 -8.68 5.41
N PHE A 134 11.85 -9.24 5.26
CA PHE A 134 11.23 -10.15 6.23
C PHE A 134 11.35 -11.62 5.82
N VAL A 135 12.09 -11.90 4.75
CA VAL A 135 12.43 -13.24 4.32
C VAL A 135 13.78 -13.60 4.93
N SER A 136 13.91 -14.82 5.47
CA SER A 136 15.18 -15.28 6.04
C SER A 136 16.21 -15.46 4.94
N ALA A 137 17.46 -15.02 5.14
CA ALA A 137 18.54 -15.17 4.18
C ALA A 137 18.79 -16.66 3.83
N ASP A 138 18.70 -17.54 4.84
CA ASP A 138 18.91 -18.98 4.72
C ASP A 138 17.62 -19.77 4.40
N ALA A 139 16.60 -19.09 3.88
CA ALA A 139 15.33 -19.74 3.57
C ALA A 139 15.50 -20.76 2.44
N ALA A 140 15.16 -22.03 2.69
CA ALA A 140 15.12 -23.05 1.64
C ALA A 140 14.13 -22.68 0.51
N HIS A 141 13.04 -22.02 0.87
CA HIS A 141 11.97 -21.61 -0.05
C HIS A 141 11.57 -20.15 0.18
N PRO A 142 12.36 -19.16 -0.26
CA PRO A 142 12.07 -17.74 -0.07
C PRO A 142 10.73 -17.30 -0.70
N GLY A 143 10.37 -17.85 -1.87
CA GLY A 143 9.09 -17.57 -2.53
C GLY A 143 7.88 -17.96 -1.68
N TRP A 144 7.96 -19.07 -0.95
CA TRP A 144 6.89 -19.49 -0.03
C TRP A 144 6.75 -18.51 1.14
N GLN A 145 7.86 -18.04 1.71
CA GLN A 145 7.81 -16.99 2.75
C GLN A 145 7.22 -15.68 2.21
N MET A 146 7.58 -15.28 0.99
CA MET A 146 7.02 -14.09 0.33
C MET A 146 5.51 -14.24 0.09
N LEU A 147 5.06 -15.42 -0.34
CA LEU A 147 3.64 -15.71 -0.50
C LEU A 147 2.89 -15.57 0.82
N LEU A 148 3.37 -16.18 1.89
CA LEU A 148 2.74 -16.08 3.22
C LEU A 148 2.68 -14.64 3.73
N LEU A 149 3.78 -13.88 3.60
CA LEU A 149 3.81 -12.47 3.98
C LEU A 149 2.85 -11.64 3.13
N GLY A 150 2.76 -11.91 1.83
CA GLY A 150 1.79 -11.28 0.94
C GLY A 150 0.34 -11.55 1.35
N LEU A 151 0.01 -12.79 1.74
CA LEU A 151 -1.31 -13.15 2.26
C LEU A 151 -1.63 -12.44 3.58
N VAL A 152 -0.64 -12.33 4.48
CA VAL A 152 -0.77 -11.56 5.73
C VAL A 152 -1.01 -10.08 5.42
N PHE A 153 -0.28 -9.51 4.44
CA PHE A 153 -0.51 -8.15 3.97
C PHE A 153 -1.93 -7.95 3.43
N MET A 154 -2.43 -8.89 2.64
CA MET A 154 -3.81 -8.86 2.14
C MET A 154 -4.84 -8.94 3.28
N GLY A 155 -4.60 -9.80 4.27
CA GLY A 155 -5.48 -9.96 5.42
C GLY A 155 -5.63 -8.66 6.23
N GLN A 156 -4.54 -7.94 6.49
CA GLN A 156 -4.62 -6.64 7.16
C GLN A 156 -5.21 -5.56 6.23
N THR A 157 -4.90 -5.59 4.92
CA THR A 157 -5.40 -4.61 3.94
C THR A 157 -6.91 -4.66 3.84
N ILE A 158 -7.53 -5.85 3.76
CA ILE A 158 -8.99 -5.96 3.69
C ILE A 158 -9.67 -5.39 4.94
N VAL A 159 -9.08 -5.58 6.12
CA VAL A 159 -9.61 -5.02 7.37
C VAL A 159 -9.54 -3.50 7.35
N VAL A 160 -8.38 -2.93 7.04
CA VAL A 160 -8.17 -1.48 7.04
C VAL A 160 -9.02 -0.79 5.96
N PHE A 161 -9.02 -1.33 4.74
CA PHE A 161 -9.78 -0.72 3.64
C PHE A 161 -11.29 -0.90 3.79
N SER A 162 -11.74 -2.01 4.38
CA SER A 162 -13.16 -2.18 4.73
C SER A 162 -13.60 -1.17 5.78
N ALA A 163 -12.76 -0.86 6.76
CA ALA A 163 -13.04 0.20 7.72
C ALA A 163 -13.14 1.58 7.00
N TYR A 164 -12.23 1.90 6.09
CA TYR A 164 -12.35 3.11 5.28
C TYR A 164 -13.65 3.16 4.46
N GLY A 165 -14.00 2.07 3.79
CA GLY A 165 -15.23 2.00 2.98
C GLY A 165 -16.49 2.10 3.83
N TRP A 166 -16.49 1.46 5.00
CA TRP A 166 -17.64 1.47 5.92
C TRP A 166 -17.87 2.85 6.54
N PHE A 167 -16.78 3.51 6.99
CA PHE A 167 -16.83 4.81 7.64
C PHE A 167 -16.60 5.98 6.69
N ALA A 168 -16.64 5.76 5.37
CA ALA A 168 -16.32 6.75 4.36
C ALA A 168 -17.11 8.06 4.52
N GLY A 169 -18.41 7.99 4.80
CA GLY A 169 -19.23 9.19 5.01
C GLY A 169 -18.79 10.03 6.21
N VAL A 170 -18.46 9.37 7.33
CA VAL A 170 -17.95 10.04 8.55
C VAL A 170 -16.57 10.63 8.27
N LEU A 171 -15.67 9.85 7.66
CA LEU A 171 -14.33 10.29 7.28
C LEU A 171 -14.37 11.48 6.32
N GLY A 172 -15.23 11.43 5.30
CA GLY A 172 -15.39 12.51 4.34
C GLY A 172 -15.89 13.80 5.00
N THR A 173 -16.88 13.68 5.90
CA THR A 173 -17.39 14.83 6.66
C THR A 173 -16.32 15.40 7.59
N TRP A 174 -15.56 14.55 8.27
CA TRP A 174 -14.48 14.96 9.15
C TRP A 174 -13.34 15.67 8.39
N LEU A 175 -12.95 15.13 7.23
CA LEU A 175 -11.93 15.74 6.36
C LEU A 175 -12.37 17.12 5.84
N LYS A 176 -13.63 17.26 5.43
CA LYS A 176 -14.19 18.55 4.97
C LYS A 176 -14.21 19.60 6.09
N ARG A 177 -14.50 19.20 7.33
CA ARG A 177 -14.54 20.10 8.49
C ARG A 177 -13.15 20.50 9.03
N ARG A 178 -12.09 19.77 8.64
CA ARG A 178 -10.73 20.02 9.11
C ARG A 178 -9.74 20.15 7.95
N PRO A 179 -9.67 21.33 7.32
CA PRO A 179 -8.80 21.53 6.13
C PRO A 179 -7.30 21.25 6.37
N GLY A 180 -6.87 21.26 7.66
CA GLY A 180 -5.51 20.89 8.04
C GLY A 180 -5.24 19.39 8.14
N ALA A 181 -6.30 18.56 8.26
CA ALA A 181 -6.15 17.11 8.45
C ALA A 181 -5.47 16.42 7.27
N GLY A 182 -5.79 16.82 6.03
CA GLY A 182 -5.13 16.30 4.83
C GLY A 182 -3.63 16.54 4.85
N ARG A 183 -3.20 17.77 5.18
CA ARG A 183 -1.77 18.12 5.28
C ARG A 183 -1.07 17.35 6.40
N TRP A 184 -1.73 17.13 7.52
CA TRP A 184 -1.18 16.35 8.62
C TRP A 184 -0.98 14.88 8.20
N LEU A 185 -1.99 14.29 7.56
CA LEU A 185 -1.92 12.92 7.04
C LEU A 185 -0.82 12.77 5.99
N ASP A 186 -0.69 13.73 5.05
CA ASP A 186 0.39 13.74 4.06
C ASP A 186 1.77 13.79 4.72
N ARG A 187 1.94 14.60 5.77
CA ARG A 187 3.20 14.70 6.54
C ARG A 187 3.54 13.40 7.27
N VAL A 188 2.56 12.78 7.93
CA VAL A 188 2.75 11.49 8.59
C VAL A 188 3.13 10.41 7.59
N ALA A 189 2.42 10.33 6.46
CA ALA A 189 2.77 9.41 5.39
C ALA A 189 4.18 9.67 4.83
N GLY A 190 4.51 10.93 4.60
CA GLY A 190 5.85 11.33 4.13
C GLY A 190 6.95 10.90 5.09
N ALA A 191 6.77 11.12 6.39
CA ALA A 191 7.72 10.69 7.43
C ALA A 191 7.87 9.16 7.46
N ILE A 192 6.77 8.41 7.36
CA ILE A 192 6.78 6.94 7.29
C ILE A 192 7.58 6.48 6.07
N PHE A 193 7.32 7.03 4.87
CA PHE A 193 8.02 6.61 3.66
C PHE A 193 9.51 6.95 3.70
N ILE A 194 9.91 8.12 4.22
CA ILE A 194 11.32 8.48 4.39
C ILE A 194 11.98 7.54 5.40
N GLY A 195 11.36 7.32 6.54
CA GLY A 195 11.89 6.42 7.57
C GLY A 195 12.10 4.99 7.05
N LEU A 196 11.14 4.47 6.27
CA LEU A 196 11.25 3.16 5.64
C LEU A 196 12.35 3.13 4.59
N GLY A 197 12.44 4.13 3.72
CA GLY A 197 13.48 4.23 2.70
C GLY A 197 14.88 4.31 3.31
N LEU A 198 15.07 5.13 4.35
CA LEU A 198 16.34 5.21 5.08
C LEU A 198 16.69 3.88 5.76
N ARG A 199 15.72 3.25 6.42
CA ARG A 199 15.92 1.94 7.04
C ARG A 199 16.41 0.91 6.02
N VAL A 200 15.77 0.84 4.85
CA VAL A 200 16.16 -0.06 3.76
C VAL A 200 17.57 0.23 3.26
N ALA A 201 17.90 1.50 3.06
CA ALA A 201 19.21 1.91 2.56
C ALA A 201 20.35 1.63 3.56
N LEU A 202 20.08 1.67 4.88
CA LEU A 202 21.07 1.48 5.94
C LEU A 202 21.22 0.01 6.39
N GLN A 203 20.30 -0.86 6.00
CA GLN A 203 20.38 -2.30 6.26
C GLN A 203 21.16 -3.02 5.14
N GLY A 204 22.37 -2.55 4.86
CA GLY A 204 23.31 -3.14 3.93
C GLY A 204 24.33 -4.01 4.60
#